data_200e269110597e08751f25b7c88bc37f
#
_entry.id   200e269110597e08751f25b7c88bc37f
#
_cell.length_a   1.000
_cell.length_b   1.000
_cell.length_c   1.000
_cell.angle_alpha   90.00
_cell.angle_beta   90.00
_cell.angle_gamma   90.00
#
_symmetry.space_group_name_H-M   'P 1'
#
loop_
_entity.id
_entity.type
_entity.pdbx_description
1 polymer ?
#
loop_
_entity_poly.entity_id
_entity_poly.type
_entity_poly.pdbx_seq_one_letter_code
_entity_poly.pdbx_strand_id
1 'polypeptide(L)'
;MDIRNKIELFSDGACKGNPGLGGWGVLIKNSKNLNELKGTQQQTTNNRMELIAVIEGLKSIQENSHIEITTDSMYVKNGINQWIDNWKNNGWKTAAKKPVKNKDLWQELDDLVQNYSIKWVWVKGHSGHPGNERADQLANEAIAEFYDKNNTLNI
;
A
#
# COMPACT_ATOMS: atom_id res chain seq x y z
N MET A 1 19.91 20.12 3.62
CA MET A 1 18.69 19.29 3.66
C MET A 1 17.48 20.17 3.45
N ASP A 2 16.66 19.81 2.51
CA ASP A 2 15.50 20.63 2.18
C ASP A 2 14.22 19.97 2.69
N ILE A 3 13.75 20.40 3.86
CA ILE A 3 12.54 19.89 4.48
C ILE A 3 11.28 20.25 3.69
N ARG A 4 11.37 21.22 2.77
CA ARG A 4 10.23 21.61 1.93
C ARG A 4 9.86 20.53 0.93
N ASN A 5 10.76 19.58 0.65
CA ASN A 5 10.52 18.50 -0.30
C ASN A 5 10.10 17.20 0.38
N LYS A 6 9.80 17.25 1.67
CA LYS A 6 9.33 16.07 2.37
C LYS A 6 7.92 15.70 1.88
N ILE A 7 7.76 14.45 1.50
CA ILE A 7 6.48 13.91 1.06
C ILE A 7 6.03 12.87 2.09
N GLU A 8 4.79 12.96 2.52
CA GLU A 8 4.18 11.98 3.41
C GLU A 8 3.19 11.14 2.62
N LEU A 9 3.31 9.83 2.73
CA LEU A 9 2.42 8.87 2.09
C LEU A 9 1.76 8.02 3.17
N PHE A 10 0.42 8.00 3.16
CA PHE A 10 -0.38 7.17 4.08
C PHE A 10 -1.12 6.14 3.23
N SER A 11 -1.06 4.88 3.59
CA SER A 11 -1.65 3.81 2.79
C SER A 11 -2.47 2.87 3.66
N ASP A 12 -3.52 2.31 3.06
CA ASP A 12 -4.32 1.28 3.70
C ASP A 12 -5.00 0.40 2.66
N GLY A 13 -5.34 -0.81 3.07
CA GLY A 13 -6.04 -1.76 2.23
C GLY A 13 -7.17 -2.42 2.99
N ALA A 14 -8.22 -2.80 2.28
CA ALA A 14 -9.38 -3.47 2.83
C ALA A 14 -9.87 -4.54 1.86
N CYS A 15 -10.50 -5.58 2.39
CA CYS A 15 -11.03 -6.64 1.54
C CYS A 15 -12.33 -7.18 2.15
N LYS A 16 -13.34 -7.31 1.31
CA LYS A 16 -14.64 -7.89 1.70
C LYS A 16 -14.62 -9.37 1.38
N GLY A 17 -14.37 -10.17 2.40
CA GLY A 17 -14.02 -11.57 2.23
C GLY A 17 -12.51 -11.70 1.96
N ASN A 18 -11.96 -12.86 2.11
CA ASN A 18 -10.52 -13.05 1.97
C ASN A 18 -10.26 -14.45 1.40
N PRO A 19 -10.32 -14.64 0.05
CA PRO A 19 -10.35 -13.62 -0.99
C PRO A 19 -11.73 -13.01 -1.23
N GLY A 20 -11.73 -11.88 -1.94
CA GLY A 20 -12.95 -11.18 -2.31
C GLY A 20 -12.63 -9.84 -2.96
N LEU A 21 -13.63 -8.97 -3.02
CA LEU A 21 -13.44 -7.62 -3.54
C LEU A 21 -12.64 -6.78 -2.55
N GLY A 22 -11.54 -6.23 -3.01
CA GLY A 22 -10.70 -5.39 -2.19
C GLY A 22 -10.62 -3.96 -2.69
N GLY A 23 -10.26 -3.06 -1.76
CA GLY A 23 -9.99 -1.67 -2.06
C GLY A 23 -8.68 -1.22 -1.43
N TRP A 24 -8.08 -0.21 -2.01
CA TRP A 24 -6.89 0.41 -1.47
C TRP A 24 -7.04 1.93 -1.50
N GLY A 25 -6.39 2.58 -0.56
CA GLY A 25 -6.41 4.04 -0.47
C GLY A 25 -5.05 4.59 -0.12
N VAL A 26 -4.74 5.76 -0.67
CA VAL A 26 -3.48 6.46 -0.44
C VAL A 26 -3.76 7.95 -0.31
N LEU A 27 -3.15 8.54 0.71
CA LEU A 27 -3.12 9.99 0.88
C LEU A 27 -1.68 10.44 0.76
N ILE A 28 -1.42 11.38 -0.14
CA ILE A 28 -0.08 11.93 -0.34
C ILE A 28 -0.10 13.41 -0.03
N LYS A 29 0.74 13.81 0.92
CA LYS A 29 0.84 15.21 1.36
C LYS A 29 2.24 15.74 1.12
N ASN A 30 2.32 16.94 0.57
CA ASN A 30 3.56 17.69 0.57
C ASN A 30 3.27 19.10 1.11
N SER A 31 4.25 19.99 1.08
CA SER A 31 4.10 21.32 1.67
C SER A 31 2.98 22.16 1.04
N LYS A 32 2.55 21.82 -0.19
CA LYS A 32 1.60 22.65 -0.94
C LYS A 32 0.35 21.90 -1.36
N ASN A 33 0.42 20.59 -1.52
CA ASN A 33 -0.64 19.80 -2.14
C ASN A 33 -1.03 18.61 -1.31
N LEU A 34 -2.26 18.18 -1.50
CA LEU A 34 -2.81 16.97 -0.92
C LEU A 34 -3.44 16.18 -2.08
N ASN A 35 -2.96 14.97 -2.31
CA ASN A 35 -3.49 14.09 -3.34
C ASN A 35 -4.04 12.83 -2.72
N GLU A 36 -5.15 12.35 -3.26
CA GLU A 36 -5.78 11.11 -2.81
C GLU A 36 -5.91 10.16 -3.97
N LEU A 37 -5.55 8.90 -3.73
CA LEU A 37 -5.68 7.83 -4.72
C LEU A 37 -6.47 6.70 -4.11
N LYS A 38 -7.24 6.01 -4.93
CA LYS A 38 -7.96 4.81 -4.48
C LYS A 38 -8.26 3.93 -5.67
N GLY A 39 -8.47 2.65 -5.39
CA GLY A 39 -8.83 1.69 -6.43
C GLY A 39 -9.32 0.39 -5.83
N THR A 40 -9.73 -0.51 -6.70
CA THR A 40 -10.24 -1.82 -6.30
C THR A 40 -9.59 -2.93 -7.10
N GLN A 41 -9.66 -4.14 -6.55
CA GLN A 41 -9.37 -5.38 -7.27
C GLN A 41 -10.42 -6.42 -6.89
N GLN A 42 -10.87 -7.18 -7.87
CA GLN A 42 -11.73 -8.33 -7.63
C GLN A 42 -10.84 -9.53 -7.29
N GLN A 43 -11.37 -10.47 -6.51
CA GLN A 43 -10.67 -11.70 -6.15
C GLN A 43 -9.26 -11.45 -5.61
N THR A 44 -9.18 -10.62 -4.58
CA THR A 44 -7.91 -10.25 -3.95
C THR A 44 -7.94 -10.59 -2.46
N THR A 45 -6.91 -10.18 -1.74
CA THR A 45 -6.79 -10.39 -0.29
C THR A 45 -6.42 -9.08 0.38
N ASN A 46 -6.63 -9.01 1.68
CA ASN A 46 -6.25 -7.85 2.47
C ASN A 46 -4.74 -7.54 2.31
N ASN A 47 -3.90 -8.58 2.39
CA ASN A 47 -2.45 -8.40 2.26
C ASN A 47 -2.05 -7.84 0.90
N ARG A 48 -2.69 -8.30 -0.18
CA ARG A 48 -2.42 -7.75 -1.50
C ARG A 48 -2.82 -6.29 -1.59
N MET A 49 -3.97 -5.92 -1.00
CA MET A 49 -4.43 -4.52 -1.01
C MET A 49 -3.47 -3.62 -0.24
N GLU A 50 -2.93 -4.10 0.87
CA GLU A 50 -1.94 -3.35 1.63
C GLU A 50 -0.67 -3.06 0.81
N LEU A 51 -0.19 -4.06 0.07
CA LEU A 51 0.97 -3.89 -0.80
C LEU A 51 0.66 -2.96 -1.97
N ILE A 52 -0.48 -3.16 -2.62
CA ILE A 52 -0.87 -2.38 -3.79
C ILE A 52 -1.03 -0.90 -3.42
N ALA A 53 -1.56 -0.59 -2.25
CA ALA A 53 -1.68 0.79 -1.80
C ALA A 53 -0.31 1.49 -1.79
N VAL A 54 0.70 0.87 -1.18
CA VAL A 54 2.04 1.45 -1.16
C VAL A 54 2.61 1.56 -2.58
N ILE A 55 2.47 0.51 -3.37
CA ILE A 55 2.99 0.47 -4.74
C ILE A 55 2.37 1.60 -5.59
N GLU A 56 1.05 1.72 -5.58
CA GLU A 56 0.37 2.74 -6.37
C GLU A 56 0.71 4.15 -5.88
N GLY A 57 0.84 4.32 -4.57
CA GLY A 57 1.28 5.59 -4.00
C GLY A 57 2.67 5.97 -4.49
N LEU A 58 3.63 5.06 -4.43
CA LEU A 58 5.00 5.32 -4.88
C LEU A 58 5.05 5.64 -6.38
N LYS A 59 4.28 4.91 -7.18
CA LYS A 59 4.26 5.13 -8.64
C LYS A 59 3.78 6.53 -9.01
N SER A 60 3.01 7.18 -8.14
CA SER A 60 2.51 8.53 -8.39
C SER A 60 3.48 9.62 -7.96
N ILE A 61 4.60 9.28 -7.35
CA ILE A 61 5.56 10.24 -6.81
C ILE A 61 6.82 10.24 -7.68
N GLN A 62 7.37 11.43 -7.91
CA GLN A 62 8.57 11.59 -8.70
C GLN A 62 9.76 10.87 -8.06
N GLU A 63 10.54 10.15 -8.88
CA GLU A 63 11.73 9.45 -8.40
C GLU A 63 12.72 10.39 -7.73
N ASN A 64 13.54 9.83 -6.86
CA ASN A 64 14.55 10.53 -6.04
C ASN A 64 13.96 11.42 -4.96
N SER A 65 12.65 11.34 -4.72
CA SER A 65 12.01 12.06 -3.63
C SER A 65 12.33 11.44 -2.28
N HIS A 66 12.24 12.27 -1.23
CA HIS A 66 12.31 11.81 0.15
C HIS A 66 10.88 11.59 0.64
N ILE A 67 10.55 10.36 1.02
CA ILE A 67 9.18 9.97 1.35
C ILE A 67 9.13 9.35 2.74
N GLU A 68 8.18 9.81 3.55
CA GLU A 68 7.84 9.14 4.80
C GLU A 68 6.56 8.35 4.58
N ILE A 69 6.65 7.03 4.63
CA ILE A 69 5.50 6.14 4.42
C ILE A 69 4.95 5.70 5.77
N THR A 70 3.68 6.01 6.03
CA THR A 70 2.99 5.62 7.25
C THR A 70 1.93 4.58 6.92
N THR A 71 1.98 3.44 7.58
CA THR A 71 1.01 2.37 7.40
C THR A 71 0.82 1.62 8.72
N ASP A 72 -0.37 1.03 8.89
CA ASP A 72 -0.66 0.17 10.03
C ASP A 72 -0.52 -1.33 9.69
N SER A 73 -0.10 -1.66 8.49
CA SER A 73 0.00 -3.05 8.04
C SER A 73 1.18 -3.78 8.66
N MET A 74 0.90 -4.72 9.54
CA MET A 74 1.93 -5.59 10.09
C MET A 74 2.55 -6.48 9.02
N TYR A 75 1.78 -6.84 8.00
CA TYR A 75 2.27 -7.64 6.89
C TYR A 75 3.37 -6.90 6.11
N VAL A 76 3.11 -5.63 5.77
CA VAL A 76 4.11 -4.80 5.08
C VAL A 76 5.32 -4.59 5.97
N LYS A 77 5.09 -4.28 7.24
CA LYS A 77 6.17 -4.08 8.22
C LYS A 77 7.09 -5.28 8.31
N ASN A 78 6.51 -6.45 8.51
CA ASN A 78 7.30 -7.67 8.69
C ASN A 78 8.04 -8.03 7.41
N GLY A 79 7.42 -7.83 6.26
CA GLY A 79 8.08 -8.09 4.98
C GLY A 79 9.29 -7.19 4.77
N ILE A 80 9.13 -5.90 4.99
CA ILE A 80 10.21 -4.92 4.81
C ILE A 80 11.34 -5.16 5.81
N ASN A 81 11.01 -5.42 7.07
CA ASN A 81 12.00 -5.49 8.14
C ASN A 81 12.63 -6.87 8.31
N GLN A 82 11.93 -7.95 7.96
CA GLN A 82 12.36 -9.30 8.32
C GLN A 82 12.47 -10.26 7.14
N TRP A 83 11.56 -10.18 6.15
CA TRP A 83 11.43 -11.26 5.18
C TRP A 83 12.12 -11.00 3.85
N ILE A 84 12.10 -9.75 3.38
CA ILE A 84 12.47 -9.44 2.00
C ILE A 84 13.93 -9.76 1.69
N ASP A 85 14.84 -9.52 2.61
CA ASP A 85 16.27 -9.80 2.40
C ASP A 85 16.52 -11.29 2.28
N ASN A 86 15.84 -12.09 3.10
CA ASN A 86 15.94 -13.55 3.01
C ASN A 86 15.37 -14.06 1.69
N TRP A 87 14.25 -13.51 1.25
CA TRP A 87 13.65 -13.91 -0.02
C TRP A 87 14.58 -13.59 -1.19
N LYS A 88 15.18 -12.41 -1.19
CA LYS A 88 16.12 -12.03 -2.24
C LYS A 88 17.32 -12.97 -2.27
N ASN A 89 17.83 -13.36 -1.12
CA ASN A 89 18.97 -14.28 -1.03
C ASN A 89 18.61 -15.71 -1.43
N ASN A 90 17.35 -16.09 -1.29
CA ASN A 90 16.86 -17.44 -1.57
C ASN A 90 16.13 -17.56 -2.92
N GLY A 91 16.30 -16.59 -3.82
CA GLY A 91 15.69 -16.63 -5.14
C GLY A 91 14.17 -16.50 -5.10
N TRP A 92 13.63 -15.79 -4.08
CA TRP A 92 12.19 -15.56 -3.90
C TRP A 92 11.41 -16.84 -3.66
N LYS A 93 12.02 -17.78 -2.96
CA LYS A 93 11.40 -19.03 -2.56
C LYS A 93 11.40 -19.19 -1.05
N THR A 94 10.37 -19.87 -0.55
CA THR A 94 10.30 -20.21 0.87
C THR A 94 11.28 -21.33 1.21
N ALA A 95 11.41 -21.65 2.50
CA ALA A 95 12.24 -22.75 2.96
C ALA A 95 11.82 -24.08 2.31
N ALA A 96 10.54 -24.24 1.99
CA ALA A 96 10.01 -25.43 1.30
C ALA A 96 10.18 -25.36 -0.22
N LYS A 97 10.98 -24.40 -0.72
CA LYS A 97 11.28 -24.21 -2.15
C LYS A 97 10.05 -23.86 -3.00
N LYS A 98 9.00 -23.31 -2.37
CA LYS A 98 7.82 -22.81 -3.07
C LYS A 98 7.95 -21.31 -3.29
N PRO A 99 7.31 -20.75 -4.34
CA PRO A 99 7.33 -19.30 -4.55
C PRO A 99 6.79 -18.55 -3.32
N VAL A 100 7.39 -17.42 -3.01
CA VAL A 100 6.93 -16.54 -1.94
C VAL A 100 5.51 -16.07 -2.28
N LYS A 101 4.62 -16.07 -1.28
CA LYS A 101 3.25 -15.59 -1.46
C LYS A 101 3.27 -14.11 -1.80
N ASN A 102 2.50 -13.71 -2.80
CA ASN A 102 2.46 -12.33 -3.30
C ASN A 102 3.82 -11.85 -3.85
N LYS A 103 4.61 -12.79 -4.35
CA LYS A 103 5.93 -12.53 -4.91
C LYS A 103 5.90 -11.39 -5.93
N ASP A 104 4.89 -11.37 -6.80
CA ASP A 104 4.73 -10.35 -7.82
C ASP A 104 4.74 -8.95 -7.23
N LEU A 105 3.97 -8.75 -6.16
CA LEU A 105 3.86 -7.44 -5.52
C LEU A 105 5.10 -7.09 -4.70
N TRP A 106 5.66 -8.08 -3.99
CA TRP A 106 6.87 -7.84 -3.21
C TRP A 106 8.06 -7.47 -4.10
N GLN A 107 8.18 -8.09 -5.27
CA GLN A 107 9.24 -7.75 -6.22
C GLN A 107 9.03 -6.36 -6.80
N GLU A 108 7.80 -6.02 -7.14
CA GLU A 108 7.49 -4.68 -7.64
C GLU A 108 7.80 -3.62 -6.58
N LEU A 109 7.42 -3.86 -5.34
CA LEU A 109 7.72 -2.93 -4.25
C LEU A 109 9.22 -2.79 -4.03
N ASP A 110 9.95 -3.91 -4.01
CA ASP A 110 11.40 -3.88 -3.84
C ASP A 110 12.09 -3.05 -4.92
N ASP A 111 11.67 -3.21 -6.17
CA ASP A 111 12.21 -2.42 -7.27
C ASP A 111 11.89 -0.93 -7.10
N LEU A 112 10.66 -0.61 -6.71
CA LEU A 112 10.23 0.78 -6.56
C LEU A 112 10.99 1.50 -5.45
N VAL A 113 11.19 0.85 -4.31
CA VAL A 113 11.82 1.52 -3.17
C VAL A 113 13.26 1.94 -3.46
N GLN A 114 13.92 1.30 -4.43
CA GLN A 114 15.27 1.67 -4.84
C GLN A 114 15.34 3.08 -5.45
N ASN A 115 14.22 3.58 -5.93
CA ASN A 115 14.15 4.87 -6.63
C ASN A 115 13.89 6.05 -5.70
N TYR A 116 13.74 5.80 -4.40
CA TYR A 116 13.36 6.83 -3.44
C TYR A 116 14.20 6.72 -2.18
N SER A 117 14.20 7.81 -1.40
CA SER A 117 14.72 7.79 -0.04
C SER A 117 13.53 7.67 0.91
N ILE A 118 13.36 6.51 1.53
CA ILE A 118 12.14 6.18 2.27
C ILE A 118 12.42 6.03 3.75
N LYS A 119 11.59 6.69 4.56
CA LYS A 119 11.49 6.44 5.98
C LYS A 119 10.14 5.76 6.25
N TRP A 120 10.17 4.59 6.84
CA TRP A 120 8.95 3.85 7.17
C TRP A 120 8.49 4.23 8.58
N VAL A 121 7.20 4.51 8.73
CA VAL A 121 6.57 4.81 10.01
C VAL A 121 5.43 3.82 10.21
N TRP A 122 5.53 3.04 11.27
CA TRP A 122 4.53 2.04 11.60
C TRP A 122 3.62 2.57 12.69
N VAL A 123 2.31 2.63 12.42
CA VAL A 123 1.32 3.08 13.40
C VAL A 123 0.40 1.92 13.72
N LYS A 124 -0.22 2.01 14.88
CA LYS A 124 -1.22 1.03 15.30
C LYS A 124 -2.54 1.35 14.61
N GLY A 125 -3.19 0.33 14.05
CA GLY A 125 -4.46 0.51 13.37
C GLY A 125 -5.53 1.07 14.30
N HIS A 126 -6.36 1.95 13.76
CA HIS A 126 -7.46 2.60 14.48
C HIS A 126 -7.00 3.36 15.73
N SER A 127 -5.80 3.93 15.68
CA SER A 127 -5.23 4.67 16.80
C SER A 127 -5.54 6.17 16.74
N GLY A 128 -6.41 6.60 15.83
CA GLY A 128 -6.76 8.00 15.68
C GLY A 128 -5.80 8.82 14.83
N HIS A 129 -4.91 8.17 14.10
CA HIS A 129 -3.96 8.86 13.23
C HIS A 129 -4.69 9.39 11.98
N PRO A 130 -4.78 10.73 11.78
CA PRO A 130 -5.65 11.28 10.73
C PRO A 130 -5.31 10.81 9.32
N GLY A 131 -4.02 10.75 8.96
CA GLY A 131 -3.61 10.30 7.63
C GLY A 131 -3.96 8.84 7.38
N ASN A 132 -3.71 7.99 8.38
CA ASN A 132 -4.03 6.57 8.28
C ASN A 132 -5.54 6.36 8.20
N GLU A 133 -6.31 7.11 8.97
CA GLU A 133 -7.78 7.02 8.92
C GLU A 133 -8.31 7.45 7.55
N ARG A 134 -7.72 8.48 6.95
CA ARG A 134 -8.16 8.92 5.62
C ARG A 134 -7.86 7.85 4.57
N ALA A 135 -6.70 7.22 4.64
CA ALA A 135 -6.37 6.12 3.73
C ALA A 135 -7.37 4.96 3.87
N ASP A 136 -7.76 4.63 5.11
CA ASP A 136 -8.77 3.61 5.38
C ASP A 136 -10.11 4.00 4.74
N GLN A 137 -10.54 5.25 4.91
CA GLN A 137 -11.78 5.74 4.32
C GLN A 137 -11.73 5.62 2.79
N LEU A 138 -10.61 5.99 2.17
CA LEU A 138 -10.47 5.90 0.71
C LEU A 138 -10.58 4.46 0.22
N ALA A 139 -9.97 3.51 0.93
CA ALA A 139 -10.07 2.10 0.57
C ALA A 139 -11.53 1.63 0.61
N ASN A 140 -12.26 2.01 1.64
CA ASN A 140 -13.66 1.63 1.79
C ASN A 140 -14.58 2.37 0.80
N GLU A 141 -14.28 3.63 0.51
CA GLU A 141 -15.01 4.37 -0.52
C GLU A 141 -14.86 3.72 -1.88
N ALA A 142 -13.65 3.25 -2.22
CA ALA A 142 -13.41 2.57 -3.48
C ALA A 142 -14.29 1.32 -3.62
N ILE A 143 -14.40 0.52 -2.55
CA ILE A 143 -15.25 -0.66 -2.55
C ILE A 143 -16.72 -0.28 -2.73
N ALA A 144 -17.19 0.74 -1.99
CA ALA A 144 -18.57 1.19 -2.06
C ALA A 144 -18.91 1.70 -3.47
N GLU A 145 -18.03 2.49 -4.07
CA GLU A 145 -18.22 3.01 -5.43
C GLU A 145 -18.26 1.87 -6.45
N PHE A 146 -17.46 0.85 -6.28
CA PHE A 146 -17.48 -0.32 -7.16
C PHE A 146 -18.86 -1.00 -7.12
N TYR A 147 -19.41 -1.23 -5.93
CA TYR A 147 -20.73 -1.83 -5.79
C TYR A 147 -21.83 -0.96 -6.41
N ASP A 148 -21.80 0.33 -6.16
CA ASP A 148 -22.80 1.26 -6.70
C ASP A 148 -22.76 1.28 -8.23
N LYS A 149 -21.57 1.31 -8.80
CA LYS A 149 -21.39 1.33 -10.24
C LYS A 149 -21.92 0.04 -10.88
N ASN A 150 -21.63 -1.10 -10.29
CA ASN A 150 -22.09 -2.38 -10.81
C ASN A 150 -23.59 -2.56 -10.64
N ASN A 151 -24.17 -2.10 -9.53
CA ASN A 151 -25.62 -2.14 -9.34
C ASN A 151 -26.34 -1.28 -10.37
N THR A 152 -25.78 -0.11 -10.68
CA THR A 152 -26.34 0.78 -11.70
C THR A 152 -26.33 0.11 -13.08
N LEU A 153 -25.28 -0.64 -13.39
CA LEU A 153 -25.15 -1.32 -14.68
C LEU A 153 -26.10 -2.51 -14.83
N ASN A 154 -26.61 -3.02 -13.72
CA ASN A 154 -27.49 -4.20 -13.71
C ASN A 154 -28.98 -3.84 -13.71
N ILE A 155 -29.31 -2.57 -13.83
CA ILE A 155 -30.72 -2.13 -13.89
C ILE A 155 -31.27 -2.12 -15.35
#